data_c89dc61827a07a274282b1a87f070a20
#
_entry.id   c89dc61827a07a274282b1a87f070a20
#
_cell.length_a   1.000
_cell.length_b   1.000
_cell.length_c   1.000
_cell.angle_alpha   90.00
_cell.angle_beta   90.00
_cell.angle_gamma   90.00
#
_symmetry.space_group_name_H-M   'P 1'
#
loop_
_entity.id
_entity.type
_entity.pdbx_description
1 polymer ?
#
loop_
_entity_poly.entity_id
_entity_poly.type
_entity_poly.pdbx_seq_one_letter_code
_entity_poly.pdbx_strand_id
1 'polypeptide(L)'
;MKKFVYLLSVALLAASCNFLDFDESSSDYTRTDMYTTYSNVQKMLTNIYSYMPGKDIYDVSYALRDCGSDDAEYADPDASVQRFTNGNWSPLNTVDTKWDLYNALRSVSEFLESMQKVDLSKFQYDGKYQSWMEHLQYYPYEARTLRAYYLFELARRYGDIPMPLTMLTVEEANNMEKTKFDDVIAFIVSECTDCAAHLPQTYVGMLDNEIGRVTKGFALAVKTKALLYAASPQHNPSGDRAKWLEAAKAAKEIIDLGQYRLDPGEKANNYASPEVIMFILRSESSTYELVNFPLRFTEGQRQSMAGTFPTQNLVDAFQTLGGYDITLTAGGWQTSDPNFDVTKPYEGRDPRFARAILANGMAFKGATIETFVGGRDYSATRSDLGTCTGYYLRRYLQESTSFVPENIIRNKHQWIVYRYAEALLSYAEAANEYFQDPTATDATLTLSAAEVLNQVRDNAGMPDVQASTYQAFQTAVRREWRVEFAFEDHRFWDVRRWNIGQSTQGQVDGVKIQRSGDGFTYSRFTVKNRTWAAKMNLYPIPQSETFVNPHLGQNTGW
;
A
#
# COMPACT_ATOMS: atom_id res chain seq x y z
N MET A 1 -21.29 6.02 -65.99
CA MET A 1 -20.22 6.59 -65.12
C MET A 1 -20.56 6.54 -63.64
N LYS A 2 -21.73 6.97 -63.15
CA LYS A 2 -22.04 6.94 -61.70
C LYS A 2 -21.99 5.55 -61.04
N LYS A 3 -22.40 4.47 -61.71
CA LYS A 3 -22.36 3.08 -61.20
C LYS A 3 -20.93 2.51 -61.10
N PHE A 4 -20.02 2.98 -61.93
CA PHE A 4 -18.60 2.53 -61.90
C PHE A 4 -17.82 3.24 -60.75
N VAL A 5 -18.20 4.44 -60.40
CA VAL A 5 -17.61 5.18 -59.26
C VAL A 5 -18.04 4.54 -57.93
N TYR A 6 -19.30 4.05 -57.82
CA TYR A 6 -19.75 3.35 -56.60
C TYR A 6 -19.08 1.97 -56.43
N LEU A 7 -18.81 1.26 -57.51
CA LEU A 7 -18.09 -0.02 -57.42
C LEU A 7 -16.61 0.19 -57.04
N LEU A 8 -15.98 1.27 -57.52
CA LEU A 8 -14.60 1.59 -57.18
C LEU A 8 -14.47 2.07 -55.73
N SER A 9 -15.46 2.81 -55.20
CA SER A 9 -15.45 3.22 -53.79
C SER A 9 -15.72 2.10 -52.80
N VAL A 10 -16.54 1.11 -53.18
CA VAL A 10 -16.76 -0.12 -52.37
C VAL A 10 -15.55 -1.04 -52.42
N ALA A 11 -14.84 -1.16 -53.54
CA ALA A 11 -13.60 -1.90 -53.63
C ALA A 11 -12.43 -1.28 -52.85
N LEU A 12 -12.38 0.06 -52.76
CA LEU A 12 -11.41 0.78 -51.93
C LEU A 12 -11.69 0.69 -50.41
N LEU A 13 -12.94 0.53 -50.00
CA LEU A 13 -13.32 0.30 -48.60
C LEU A 13 -13.05 -1.15 -48.16
N ALA A 14 -13.12 -2.13 -49.09
CA ALA A 14 -12.77 -3.54 -48.79
C ALA A 14 -11.25 -3.78 -48.72
N ALA A 15 -10.42 -2.92 -49.33
CA ALA A 15 -8.96 -3.02 -49.26
C ALA A 15 -8.38 -2.32 -47.98
N SER A 16 -9.21 -1.58 -47.27
CA SER A 16 -8.78 -0.82 -46.06
C SER A 16 -8.72 -1.68 -44.79
N CYS A 17 -9.29 -2.88 -44.79
CA CYS A 17 -9.30 -3.72 -43.59
C CYS A 17 -7.94 -4.36 -43.23
N ASN A 18 -7.01 -4.49 -44.18
CA ASN A 18 -5.67 -5.05 -43.90
C ASN A 18 -4.62 -3.98 -43.56
N PHE A 19 -4.94 -2.68 -43.63
CA PHE A 19 -3.98 -1.62 -43.32
C PHE A 19 -3.83 -1.37 -41.79
N LEU A 20 -4.71 -1.96 -40.98
CA LEU A 20 -4.66 -1.93 -39.51
C LEU A 20 -4.20 -3.26 -38.90
N ASP A 21 -4.00 -4.29 -39.70
CA ASP A 21 -3.28 -5.48 -39.25
C ASP A 21 -1.80 -5.08 -39.13
N PHE A 22 -1.31 -5.06 -37.91
CA PHE A 22 0.10 -4.85 -37.59
C PHE A 22 0.86 -6.00 -38.25
N ASP A 23 1.52 -5.72 -39.37
CA ASP A 23 2.36 -6.69 -40.04
C ASP A 23 3.55 -6.98 -39.13
N GLU A 24 3.55 -8.13 -38.47
CA GLU A 24 4.67 -8.58 -37.62
C GLU A 24 6.02 -8.57 -38.35
N SER A 25 5.99 -8.57 -39.67
CA SER A 25 7.19 -8.50 -40.52
C SER A 25 7.79 -7.09 -40.65
N SER A 26 7.08 -6.05 -40.23
CA SER A 26 7.55 -4.65 -40.30
C SER A 26 8.25 -4.16 -39.03
N SER A 27 8.20 -4.90 -37.94
CA SER A 27 9.01 -4.70 -36.74
C SER A 27 10.18 -5.69 -36.76
N ASP A 28 11.37 -5.28 -36.42
CA ASP A 28 12.55 -6.16 -36.28
C ASP A 28 12.38 -7.24 -35.18
N TYR A 29 11.19 -7.33 -34.56
CA TYR A 29 10.84 -8.27 -33.50
C TYR A 29 9.52 -8.99 -33.79
N THR A 30 9.60 -10.32 -33.95
CA THR A 30 8.42 -11.20 -33.98
C THR A 30 8.05 -11.66 -32.56
N ARG A 31 6.82 -12.14 -32.36
CA ARG A 31 6.44 -12.81 -31.10
C ARG A 31 7.39 -13.95 -30.72
N THR A 32 7.97 -14.60 -31.71
CA THR A 32 8.95 -15.69 -31.51
C THR A 32 10.23 -15.19 -30.87
N ASP A 33 10.65 -13.96 -31.14
CA ASP A 33 11.88 -13.38 -30.58
C ASP A 33 11.78 -13.13 -29.07
N MET A 34 10.56 -13.02 -28.52
CA MET A 34 10.31 -12.76 -27.10
C MET A 34 10.86 -13.86 -26.19
N TYR A 35 10.96 -15.10 -26.65
CA TYR A 35 11.42 -16.25 -25.86
C TYR A 35 12.72 -16.90 -26.38
N THR A 36 13.42 -16.26 -27.31
CA THR A 36 14.63 -16.82 -27.95
C THR A 36 15.95 -16.31 -27.37
N THR A 37 15.91 -15.33 -26.46
CA THR A 37 17.08 -14.82 -25.72
C THR A 37 16.75 -14.61 -24.25
N TYR A 38 17.74 -14.83 -23.36
CA TYR A 38 17.58 -14.58 -21.93
C TYR A 38 17.09 -13.16 -21.64
N SER A 39 17.68 -12.14 -22.29
CA SER A 39 17.31 -10.73 -22.10
C SER A 39 15.84 -10.46 -22.45
N ASN A 40 15.30 -11.08 -23.48
CA ASN A 40 13.90 -10.86 -23.85
C ASN A 40 12.94 -11.55 -22.86
N VAL A 41 13.26 -12.76 -22.41
CA VAL A 41 12.49 -13.43 -21.36
C VAL A 41 12.50 -12.61 -20.06
N GLN A 42 13.66 -12.05 -19.68
CA GLN A 42 13.78 -11.17 -18.53
C GLN A 42 12.91 -9.90 -18.67
N LYS A 43 12.87 -9.29 -19.88
CA LYS A 43 12.01 -8.13 -20.15
C LYS A 43 10.53 -8.45 -20.01
N MET A 44 10.09 -9.65 -20.46
CA MET A 44 8.70 -10.07 -20.28
C MET A 44 8.34 -10.17 -18.79
N LEU A 45 9.21 -10.77 -17.98
CA LEU A 45 9.00 -10.81 -16.52
C LEU A 45 9.02 -9.41 -15.92
N THR A 46 9.96 -8.55 -16.31
CA THR A 46 10.04 -7.16 -15.84
C THR A 46 8.78 -6.36 -16.18
N ASN A 47 8.16 -6.62 -17.33
CA ASN A 47 6.85 -6.02 -17.67
C ASN A 47 5.78 -6.41 -16.65
N ILE A 48 5.75 -7.66 -16.16
CA ILE A 48 4.82 -8.07 -15.09
C ILE A 48 5.07 -7.27 -13.82
N TYR A 49 6.32 -7.12 -13.40
CA TYR A 49 6.68 -6.30 -12.24
C TYR A 49 6.25 -4.82 -12.37
N SER A 50 6.19 -4.28 -13.60
CA SER A 50 5.84 -2.87 -13.82
C SER A 50 4.42 -2.50 -13.39
N TYR A 51 3.54 -3.48 -13.20
CA TYR A 51 2.18 -3.29 -12.68
C TYR A 51 2.11 -3.23 -11.15
N MET A 52 3.20 -3.51 -10.43
CA MET A 52 3.22 -3.33 -8.97
C MET A 52 2.94 -1.87 -8.59
N PRO A 53 2.38 -1.60 -7.37
CA PRO A 53 1.81 -0.30 -7.03
C PRO A 53 2.70 0.89 -7.38
N GLY A 54 2.04 1.84 -8.00
CA GLY A 54 2.47 3.22 -8.17
C GLY A 54 3.64 3.46 -9.11
N LYS A 55 3.42 4.28 -10.12
CA LYS A 55 4.51 4.98 -10.81
C LYS A 55 5.26 5.89 -9.83
N ASP A 56 4.57 6.30 -8.77
CA ASP A 56 5.06 7.13 -7.69
C ASP A 56 4.60 6.55 -6.35
N ILE A 57 5.23 6.98 -5.26
CA ILE A 57 4.87 6.69 -3.88
C ILE A 57 3.41 7.07 -3.55
N TYR A 58 2.80 7.92 -4.38
CA TYR A 58 1.43 8.39 -4.28
C TYR A 58 0.52 7.58 -5.19
N ASP A 59 -0.40 6.92 -4.59
CA ASP A 59 -1.27 6.03 -5.34
C ASP A 59 -2.52 6.74 -5.90
N VAL A 60 -2.88 7.90 -5.36
CA VAL A 60 -4.11 8.62 -5.70
C VAL A 60 -3.82 10.05 -6.12
N SER A 61 -3.35 10.25 -7.37
CA SER A 61 -3.14 11.58 -7.96
C SER A 61 -2.31 12.51 -7.05
N TYR A 62 -1.12 12.08 -6.67
CA TYR A 62 -0.20 12.78 -5.76
C TYR A 62 -0.61 12.81 -4.27
N ALA A 63 -1.69 12.16 -3.89
CA ALA A 63 -2.07 11.98 -2.49
C ALA A 63 -1.74 10.56 -2.01
N LEU A 64 -1.37 10.41 -0.75
CA LEU A 64 -1.38 9.11 -0.10
C LEU A 64 -2.83 8.67 0.11
N ARG A 65 -3.09 7.36 0.00
CA ARG A 65 -4.43 6.80 0.24
C ARG A 65 -4.90 7.01 1.68
N ASP A 66 -3.97 7.25 2.61
CA ASP A 66 -4.25 7.63 3.99
C ASP A 66 -5.15 8.88 4.09
N CYS A 67 -5.14 9.77 3.10
CA CYS A 67 -6.08 10.90 3.00
C CYS A 67 -7.56 10.46 2.80
N GLY A 68 -7.78 9.23 2.39
CA GLY A 68 -9.09 8.58 2.35
C GLY A 68 -9.47 7.87 3.65
N SER A 69 -8.68 8.04 4.73
CA SER A 69 -8.91 7.52 6.08
C SER A 69 -8.83 8.64 7.13
N ASP A 70 -9.07 8.32 8.40
CA ASP A 70 -8.98 9.27 9.51
C ASP A 70 -7.53 9.65 9.89
N ASP A 71 -6.51 9.17 9.17
CA ASP A 71 -5.11 9.48 9.45
C ASP A 71 -4.61 10.76 8.80
N ALA A 72 -5.17 11.14 7.65
CA ALA A 72 -4.75 12.35 6.96
C ALA A 72 -5.88 13.11 6.24
N GLU A 73 -5.62 14.37 5.94
CA GLU A 73 -6.41 15.19 5.01
C GLU A 73 -5.48 15.68 3.89
N TYR A 74 -5.97 15.70 2.66
CA TYR A 74 -5.24 16.28 1.54
C TYR A 74 -5.56 17.78 1.39
N ALA A 75 -4.54 18.58 1.08
CA ALA A 75 -4.70 20.03 1.00
C ALA A 75 -5.75 20.48 -0.01
N ASP A 76 -5.69 19.94 -1.23
CA ASP A 76 -6.62 20.28 -2.31
C ASP A 76 -7.98 19.61 -2.09
N PRO A 77 -9.05 20.41 -1.88
CA PRO A 77 -10.40 19.88 -1.68
C PRO A 77 -11.00 19.26 -2.95
N ASP A 78 -10.47 19.58 -4.14
CA ASP A 78 -10.96 19.09 -5.42
C ASP A 78 -10.18 17.86 -5.94
N ALA A 79 -9.11 17.46 -5.23
CA ALA A 79 -8.31 16.30 -5.60
C ALA A 79 -9.15 15.01 -5.62
N SER A 80 -8.79 14.08 -6.51
CA SER A 80 -9.54 12.82 -6.69
C SER A 80 -9.65 11.97 -5.43
N VAL A 81 -8.65 12.02 -4.53
CA VAL A 81 -8.66 11.31 -3.23
C VAL A 81 -9.84 11.73 -2.35
N GLN A 82 -10.33 12.95 -2.50
CA GLN A 82 -11.47 13.46 -1.74
C GLN A 82 -12.77 12.70 -2.01
N ARG A 83 -12.86 11.98 -3.14
CA ARG A 83 -14.02 11.13 -3.46
C ARG A 83 -14.28 10.08 -2.40
N PHE A 84 -13.24 9.57 -1.75
CA PHE A 84 -13.40 8.61 -0.65
C PHE A 84 -14.15 9.16 0.56
N THR A 85 -14.22 10.49 0.73
CA THR A 85 -14.67 11.12 1.97
C THR A 85 -15.75 12.19 1.78
N ASN A 86 -16.00 12.65 0.55
CA ASN A 86 -16.92 13.76 0.26
C ASN A 86 -18.32 13.34 -0.22
N GLY A 87 -18.61 12.04 -0.29
CA GLY A 87 -19.89 11.49 -0.74
C GLY A 87 -20.06 11.39 -2.26
N ASN A 88 -19.06 11.79 -3.06
CA ASN A 88 -19.13 11.77 -4.53
C ASN A 88 -18.56 10.48 -5.14
N TRP A 89 -18.16 9.52 -4.33
CA TRP A 89 -17.67 8.23 -4.82
C TRP A 89 -18.81 7.39 -5.37
N SER A 90 -18.69 6.94 -6.61
CA SER A 90 -19.75 6.18 -7.29
C SER A 90 -19.18 5.39 -8.48
N PRO A 91 -19.96 4.48 -9.09
CA PRO A 91 -19.56 3.77 -10.32
C PRO A 91 -19.21 4.68 -11.50
N LEU A 92 -19.81 5.87 -11.57
CA LEU A 92 -19.52 6.90 -12.58
C LEU A 92 -18.34 7.80 -12.21
N ASN A 93 -18.03 7.89 -10.93
CA ASN A 93 -16.99 8.78 -10.40
C ASN A 93 -16.03 8.00 -9.52
N THR A 94 -15.36 7.04 -10.14
CA THR A 94 -14.42 6.12 -9.48
C THR A 94 -13.07 6.77 -9.19
N VAL A 95 -12.32 6.19 -8.27
CA VAL A 95 -10.95 6.56 -7.92
C VAL A 95 -10.17 5.31 -7.54
N ASP A 96 -8.87 5.24 -7.87
CA ASP A 96 -7.96 4.15 -7.49
C ASP A 96 -8.47 2.76 -7.90
N THR A 97 -9.05 2.63 -9.07
CA THR A 97 -9.73 1.40 -9.50
C THR A 97 -8.80 0.20 -9.63
N LYS A 98 -7.55 0.42 -10.02
CA LYS A 98 -6.57 -0.64 -10.33
C LYS A 98 -7.14 -1.71 -11.29
N TRP A 99 -8.10 -1.33 -12.12
CA TRP A 99 -8.69 -2.24 -13.11
C TRP A 99 -7.68 -2.65 -14.19
N ASP A 100 -6.65 -1.82 -14.38
CA ASP A 100 -5.50 -2.11 -15.24
C ASP A 100 -4.68 -3.34 -14.79
N LEU A 101 -4.87 -3.85 -13.57
CA LEU A 101 -4.27 -5.11 -13.12
C LEU A 101 -4.76 -6.32 -13.92
N TYR A 102 -5.90 -6.24 -14.61
CA TYR A 102 -6.30 -7.27 -15.58
C TYR A 102 -5.33 -7.37 -16.76
N ASN A 103 -4.68 -6.27 -17.15
CA ASN A 103 -3.58 -6.32 -18.14
C ASN A 103 -2.35 -7.03 -17.56
N ALA A 104 -2.08 -6.86 -16.25
CA ALA A 104 -1.02 -7.62 -15.59
C ALA A 104 -1.31 -9.12 -15.57
N LEU A 105 -2.55 -9.52 -15.24
CA LEU A 105 -2.97 -10.93 -15.26
C LEU A 105 -2.84 -11.54 -16.66
N ARG A 106 -3.22 -10.80 -17.71
CA ARG A 106 -2.99 -11.20 -19.10
C ARG A 106 -1.51 -11.37 -19.41
N SER A 107 -0.67 -10.41 -18.99
CA SER A 107 0.80 -10.48 -19.20
C SER A 107 1.41 -11.70 -18.50
N VAL A 108 0.91 -12.07 -17.31
CA VAL A 108 1.33 -13.29 -16.61
C VAL A 108 0.94 -14.53 -17.42
N SER A 109 -0.29 -14.61 -17.92
CA SER A 109 -0.75 -15.75 -18.73
C SER A 109 0.09 -15.92 -19.99
N GLU A 110 0.33 -14.83 -20.74
CA GLU A 110 1.18 -14.82 -21.93
C GLU A 110 2.63 -15.25 -21.61
N PHE A 111 3.17 -14.75 -20.49
CA PHE A 111 4.50 -15.12 -20.03
C PHE A 111 4.61 -16.62 -19.73
N LEU A 112 3.67 -17.17 -18.95
CA LEU A 112 3.68 -18.59 -18.58
C LEU A 112 3.54 -19.52 -19.78
N GLU A 113 2.71 -19.16 -20.78
CA GLU A 113 2.62 -19.88 -22.06
C GLU A 113 3.93 -19.77 -22.86
N SER A 114 4.58 -18.61 -22.85
CA SER A 114 5.84 -18.37 -23.56
C SER A 114 7.00 -19.12 -22.93
N MET A 115 7.02 -19.24 -21.60
CA MET A 115 8.07 -19.98 -20.86
C MET A 115 8.17 -21.45 -21.29
N GLN A 116 7.07 -22.06 -21.73
CA GLN A 116 7.08 -23.43 -22.26
C GLN A 116 7.82 -23.55 -23.62
N LYS A 117 8.04 -22.44 -24.30
CA LYS A 117 8.69 -22.36 -25.61
C LYS A 117 10.12 -21.84 -25.54
N VAL A 118 10.60 -21.47 -24.34
CA VAL A 118 11.97 -20.94 -24.16
C VAL A 118 13.00 -22.02 -24.48
N ASP A 119 13.81 -21.74 -25.50
CA ASP A 119 14.97 -22.55 -25.86
C ASP A 119 16.21 -21.66 -26.03
N LEU A 120 17.12 -21.74 -25.07
CA LEU A 120 18.40 -21.04 -25.09
C LEU A 120 19.58 -21.94 -25.47
N SER A 121 19.32 -23.15 -25.98
CA SER A 121 20.37 -24.14 -26.29
C SER A 121 21.45 -23.60 -27.25
N LYS A 122 21.10 -22.69 -28.16
CA LYS A 122 22.05 -21.98 -29.04
C LYS A 122 23.13 -21.20 -28.32
N PHE A 123 22.88 -20.85 -27.05
CA PHE A 123 23.83 -20.12 -26.18
C PHE A 123 24.58 -21.02 -25.19
N GLN A 124 24.49 -22.35 -25.28
CA GLN A 124 25.04 -23.30 -24.30
C GLN A 124 26.54 -23.12 -24.05
N TYR A 125 27.26 -22.49 -24.94
CA TYR A 125 28.70 -22.21 -24.83
C TYR A 125 28.99 -20.79 -24.28
N ASP A 126 27.97 -19.99 -23.99
CA ASP A 126 28.15 -18.69 -23.34
C ASP A 126 28.53 -18.90 -21.87
N GLY A 127 29.50 -18.12 -21.38
CA GLY A 127 29.97 -18.23 -20.00
C GLY A 127 28.91 -17.93 -18.93
N LYS A 128 27.80 -17.28 -19.31
CA LYS A 128 26.67 -16.97 -18.44
C LYS A 128 25.52 -17.98 -18.55
N TYR A 129 25.58 -18.92 -19.46
CA TYR A 129 24.47 -19.83 -19.76
C TYR A 129 23.93 -20.55 -18.51
N GLN A 130 24.81 -21.09 -17.69
CA GLN A 130 24.41 -21.81 -16.46
C GLN A 130 23.66 -20.89 -15.48
N SER A 131 24.15 -19.68 -15.29
CA SER A 131 23.50 -18.70 -14.42
C SER A 131 22.15 -18.25 -14.99
N TRP A 132 22.02 -18.11 -16.32
CA TRP A 132 20.72 -17.83 -16.96
C TRP A 132 19.72 -18.97 -16.72
N MET A 133 20.14 -20.22 -16.89
CA MET A 133 19.28 -21.38 -16.64
C MET A 133 18.88 -21.50 -15.18
N GLU A 134 19.78 -21.16 -14.24
CA GLU A 134 19.49 -21.08 -12.81
C GLU A 134 18.40 -20.01 -12.51
N HIS A 135 18.48 -18.84 -13.12
CA HIS A 135 17.48 -17.79 -12.93
C HIS A 135 16.14 -18.13 -13.58
N LEU A 136 16.15 -18.68 -14.78
CA LEU A 136 14.94 -19.02 -15.51
C LEU A 136 14.04 -20.02 -14.77
N GLN A 137 14.59 -20.89 -13.92
CA GLN A 137 13.79 -21.82 -13.14
C GLN A 137 12.87 -21.09 -12.12
N TYR A 138 13.24 -19.88 -11.65
CA TYR A 138 12.46 -19.11 -10.68
C TYR A 138 11.38 -18.26 -11.36
N TYR A 139 11.57 -17.84 -12.61
CA TYR A 139 10.71 -16.89 -13.31
C TYR A 139 9.22 -17.27 -13.35
N PRO A 140 8.83 -18.54 -13.60
CA PRO A 140 7.42 -18.92 -13.54
C PRO A 140 6.81 -18.71 -12.14
N TYR A 141 7.57 -18.99 -11.09
CA TYR A 141 7.11 -18.85 -9.70
C TYR A 141 7.03 -17.38 -9.27
N GLU A 142 7.92 -16.52 -9.78
CA GLU A 142 7.81 -15.07 -9.59
C GLU A 142 6.55 -14.53 -10.26
N ALA A 143 6.31 -14.89 -11.52
CA ALA A 143 5.13 -14.46 -12.28
C ALA A 143 3.82 -14.94 -11.62
N ARG A 144 3.77 -16.19 -11.13
CA ARG A 144 2.62 -16.76 -10.41
C ARG A 144 2.39 -16.04 -9.07
N THR A 145 3.45 -15.73 -8.33
CA THR A 145 3.34 -14.95 -7.08
C THR A 145 2.80 -13.54 -7.36
N LEU A 146 3.27 -12.88 -8.42
CA LEU A 146 2.75 -11.57 -8.84
C LEU A 146 1.29 -11.66 -9.29
N ARG A 147 0.88 -12.74 -9.98
CA ARG A 147 -0.53 -13.01 -10.29
C ARG A 147 -1.37 -13.09 -9.02
N ALA A 148 -0.92 -13.84 -8.02
CA ALA A 148 -1.60 -13.96 -6.74
C ALA A 148 -1.71 -12.60 -6.03
N TYR A 149 -0.63 -11.80 -6.06
CA TYR A 149 -0.63 -10.44 -5.54
C TYR A 149 -1.63 -9.52 -6.27
N TYR A 150 -1.69 -9.54 -7.59
CA TYR A 150 -2.64 -8.72 -8.36
C TYR A 150 -4.09 -9.14 -8.15
N LEU A 151 -4.36 -10.44 -8.04
CA LEU A 151 -5.68 -10.94 -7.68
C LEU A 151 -6.08 -10.49 -6.28
N PHE A 152 -5.16 -10.50 -5.31
CA PHE A 152 -5.41 -9.96 -3.98
C PHE A 152 -5.72 -8.45 -4.02
N GLU A 153 -4.96 -7.66 -4.79
CA GLU A 153 -5.20 -6.22 -4.95
C GLU A 153 -6.58 -5.90 -5.53
N LEU A 154 -7.06 -6.71 -6.46
CA LEU A 154 -8.42 -6.61 -7.00
C LEU A 154 -9.46 -7.08 -5.97
N ALA A 155 -9.24 -8.24 -5.34
CA ALA A 155 -10.18 -8.82 -4.38
C ALA A 155 -10.39 -7.94 -3.14
N ARG A 156 -9.32 -7.33 -2.59
CA ARG A 156 -9.46 -6.42 -1.43
C ARG A 156 -10.25 -5.14 -1.77
N ARG A 157 -10.31 -4.74 -3.08
CA ARG A 157 -11.11 -3.62 -3.54
C ARG A 157 -12.56 -4.01 -3.80
N TYR A 158 -12.77 -5.10 -4.52
CA TYR A 158 -14.06 -5.41 -5.12
C TYR A 158 -14.79 -6.60 -4.48
N GLY A 159 -14.14 -7.36 -3.62
CA GLY A 159 -14.67 -8.62 -3.11
C GLY A 159 -14.65 -9.73 -4.17
N ASP A 160 -15.81 -10.14 -4.65
CA ASP A 160 -15.92 -11.08 -5.77
C ASP A 160 -15.40 -10.43 -7.06
N ILE A 161 -14.52 -11.12 -7.80
CA ILE A 161 -13.85 -10.60 -9.00
C ILE A 161 -13.77 -11.66 -10.12
N PRO A 162 -13.72 -11.29 -11.42
CA PRO A 162 -13.27 -12.17 -12.46
C PRO A 162 -11.84 -12.67 -12.20
N MET A 163 -11.59 -13.95 -12.43
CA MET A 163 -10.28 -14.57 -12.19
C MET A 163 -9.74 -15.24 -13.48
N PRO A 164 -9.21 -14.45 -14.45
CA PRO A 164 -8.64 -14.98 -15.67
C PRO A 164 -7.28 -15.65 -15.39
N LEU A 165 -7.16 -16.94 -15.61
CA LEU A 165 -5.94 -17.72 -15.36
C LEU A 165 -5.21 -18.14 -16.65
N THR A 166 -5.82 -17.92 -17.80
CA THR A 166 -5.29 -18.24 -19.14
C THR A 166 -5.47 -17.05 -20.07
N MET A 167 -4.88 -17.12 -21.26
CA MET A 167 -5.17 -16.15 -22.32
C MET A 167 -6.62 -16.31 -22.77
N LEU A 168 -7.36 -15.20 -22.75
CA LEU A 168 -8.77 -15.13 -23.14
C LEU A 168 -8.94 -14.35 -24.44
N THR A 169 -9.92 -14.74 -25.24
CA THR A 169 -10.48 -13.91 -26.30
C THR A 169 -11.29 -12.75 -25.69
N VAL A 170 -11.58 -11.75 -26.51
CA VAL A 170 -12.43 -10.61 -26.09
C VAL A 170 -13.82 -11.08 -25.66
N GLU A 171 -14.39 -12.06 -26.38
CA GLU A 171 -15.71 -12.61 -26.06
C GLU A 171 -15.71 -13.34 -24.71
N GLU A 172 -14.72 -14.19 -24.44
CA GLU A 172 -14.58 -14.87 -23.15
C GLU A 172 -14.39 -13.90 -22.01
N ALA A 173 -13.55 -12.87 -22.18
CA ALA A 173 -13.32 -11.84 -21.16
C ALA A 173 -14.59 -11.04 -20.85
N ASN A 174 -15.36 -10.67 -21.89
CA ASN A 174 -16.59 -9.87 -21.74
C ASN A 174 -17.78 -10.69 -21.20
N ASN A 175 -17.68 -12.00 -21.13
CA ASN A 175 -18.70 -12.90 -20.56
C ASN A 175 -18.25 -13.59 -19.27
N MET A 176 -17.09 -13.23 -18.72
CA MET A 176 -16.56 -13.85 -17.50
C MET A 176 -17.37 -13.45 -16.28
N GLU A 177 -17.84 -14.43 -15.51
CA GLU A 177 -18.50 -14.21 -14.22
C GLU A 177 -17.48 -13.88 -13.11
N LYS A 178 -17.97 -13.31 -12.02
CA LYS A 178 -17.15 -13.11 -10.81
C LYS A 178 -16.95 -14.42 -10.07
N THR A 179 -15.72 -14.72 -9.70
CA THR A 179 -15.35 -15.74 -8.73
C THR A 179 -15.58 -15.20 -7.33
N LYS A 180 -16.11 -16.03 -6.43
CA LYS A 180 -16.35 -15.65 -5.03
C LYS A 180 -15.06 -15.31 -4.32
N PHE A 181 -15.11 -14.34 -3.42
CA PHE A 181 -13.94 -13.88 -2.67
C PHE A 181 -13.19 -15.04 -1.99
N ASP A 182 -13.89 -15.93 -1.30
CA ASP A 182 -13.25 -17.07 -0.60
C ASP A 182 -12.55 -18.02 -1.59
N ASP A 183 -13.08 -18.23 -2.80
CA ASP A 183 -12.46 -19.04 -3.84
C ASP A 183 -11.21 -18.36 -4.43
N VAL A 184 -11.25 -17.02 -4.60
CA VAL A 184 -10.09 -16.24 -5.01
C VAL A 184 -8.98 -16.36 -3.96
N ILE A 185 -9.33 -16.24 -2.68
CA ILE A 185 -8.36 -16.40 -1.58
C ILE A 185 -7.78 -17.83 -1.56
N ALA A 186 -8.62 -18.85 -1.72
CA ALA A 186 -8.15 -20.25 -1.77
C ALA A 186 -7.14 -20.47 -2.93
N PHE A 187 -7.40 -19.90 -4.10
CA PHE A 187 -6.46 -19.92 -5.22
C PHE A 187 -5.15 -19.22 -4.87
N ILE A 188 -5.20 -17.99 -4.31
CA ILE A 188 -4.01 -17.23 -3.90
C ILE A 188 -3.17 -18.03 -2.91
N VAL A 189 -3.80 -18.65 -1.91
CA VAL A 189 -3.12 -19.45 -0.87
C VAL A 189 -2.42 -20.65 -1.50
N SER A 190 -3.09 -21.37 -2.41
CA SER A 190 -2.51 -22.51 -3.13
C SER A 190 -1.31 -22.10 -3.98
N GLU A 191 -1.44 -21.04 -4.78
CA GLU A 191 -0.37 -20.51 -5.63
C GLU A 191 0.84 -20.07 -4.80
N CYS A 192 0.62 -19.29 -3.74
CA CYS A 192 1.71 -18.80 -2.91
C CYS A 192 2.40 -19.92 -2.13
N THR A 193 1.68 -20.96 -1.71
CA THR A 193 2.25 -22.12 -1.02
C THR A 193 3.18 -22.91 -1.94
N ASP A 194 2.75 -23.17 -3.17
CA ASP A 194 3.57 -23.85 -4.16
C ASP A 194 4.79 -22.98 -4.58
N CYS A 195 4.56 -21.69 -4.86
CA CYS A 195 5.65 -20.77 -5.23
C CYS A 195 6.70 -20.64 -4.12
N ALA A 196 6.28 -20.54 -2.86
CA ALA A 196 7.20 -20.46 -1.72
C ALA A 196 8.09 -21.70 -1.55
N ALA A 197 7.65 -22.87 -2.03
CA ALA A 197 8.46 -24.10 -2.01
C ALA A 197 9.61 -24.07 -3.03
N HIS A 198 9.49 -23.27 -4.10
CA HIS A 198 10.42 -23.23 -5.22
C HIS A 198 11.25 -21.94 -5.28
N LEU A 199 10.75 -20.83 -4.73
CA LEU A 199 11.45 -19.55 -4.73
C LEU A 199 12.64 -19.53 -3.74
N PRO A 200 13.73 -18.82 -4.10
CA PRO A 200 14.86 -18.66 -3.19
C PRO A 200 14.49 -17.72 -2.03
N GLN A 201 15.22 -17.86 -0.91
CA GLN A 201 15.09 -16.94 0.21
C GLN A 201 15.67 -15.55 -0.12
N THR A 202 16.72 -15.50 -0.93
CA THR A 202 17.41 -14.28 -1.35
C THR A 202 18.04 -14.47 -2.72
N TYR A 203 18.21 -13.38 -3.45
CA TYR A 203 19.00 -13.33 -4.70
C TYR A 203 20.41 -12.78 -4.48
N VAL A 204 20.78 -12.44 -3.25
CA VAL A 204 22.15 -12.00 -2.92
C VAL A 204 23.13 -13.13 -3.18
N GLY A 205 24.18 -12.85 -3.94
CA GLY A 205 25.18 -13.84 -4.35
C GLY A 205 24.84 -14.62 -5.63
N MET A 206 23.64 -14.41 -6.20
CA MET A 206 23.27 -14.91 -7.54
C MET A 206 23.73 -13.96 -8.64
N LEU A 207 23.53 -14.36 -9.91
CA LEU A 207 23.83 -13.52 -11.06
C LEU A 207 23.21 -12.13 -10.91
N ASP A 208 24.02 -11.09 -11.16
CA ASP A 208 23.62 -9.69 -11.16
C ASP A 208 23.16 -9.11 -9.80
N ASN A 209 23.16 -9.88 -8.71
CA ASN A 209 22.71 -9.45 -7.36
C ASN A 209 21.41 -8.64 -7.41
N GLU A 210 20.43 -9.10 -8.16
CA GLU A 210 19.17 -8.37 -8.37
C GLU A 210 18.42 -8.16 -7.06
N ILE A 211 18.01 -6.94 -6.80
CA ILE A 211 17.22 -6.54 -5.64
C ILE A 211 15.76 -6.27 -6.03
N GLY A 212 14.84 -6.41 -5.08
CA GLY A 212 13.42 -6.15 -5.32
C GLY A 212 12.70 -7.25 -6.12
N ARG A 213 13.32 -8.41 -6.29
CA ARG A 213 12.68 -9.60 -6.88
C ARG A 213 11.83 -10.34 -5.87
N VAL A 214 10.83 -11.06 -6.38
CA VAL A 214 9.95 -11.92 -5.58
C VAL A 214 10.73 -13.07 -4.98
N THR A 215 10.71 -13.17 -3.66
CA THR A 215 11.36 -14.22 -2.87
C THR A 215 10.34 -15.14 -2.21
N LYS A 216 10.80 -16.24 -1.60
CA LYS A 216 9.98 -17.09 -0.73
C LYS A 216 9.24 -16.27 0.33
N GLY A 217 9.90 -15.30 0.96
CA GLY A 217 9.28 -14.44 1.97
C GLY A 217 8.14 -13.61 1.42
N PHE A 218 8.23 -13.10 0.19
CA PHE A 218 7.14 -12.33 -0.40
C PHE A 218 5.94 -13.21 -0.79
N ALA A 219 6.17 -14.43 -1.30
CA ALA A 219 5.08 -15.37 -1.56
C ALA A 219 4.29 -15.68 -0.28
N LEU A 220 5.00 -15.94 0.84
CA LEU A 220 4.36 -16.13 2.16
C LEU A 220 3.67 -14.87 2.67
N ALA A 221 4.20 -13.68 2.38
CA ALA A 221 3.59 -12.41 2.73
C ALA A 221 2.24 -12.20 2.02
N VAL A 222 2.16 -12.49 0.73
CA VAL A 222 0.89 -12.43 -0.05
C VAL A 222 -0.13 -13.42 0.51
N LYS A 223 0.30 -14.66 0.81
CA LYS A 223 -0.54 -15.68 1.45
C LYS A 223 -1.09 -15.18 2.80
N THR A 224 -0.22 -14.66 3.66
CA THR A 224 -0.58 -14.16 4.99
C THR A 224 -1.60 -13.03 4.88
N LYS A 225 -1.35 -12.05 4.01
CA LYS A 225 -2.24 -10.91 3.80
C LYS A 225 -3.62 -11.35 3.29
N ALA A 226 -3.67 -12.27 2.34
CA ALA A 226 -4.92 -12.82 1.81
C ALA A 226 -5.75 -13.52 2.90
N LEU A 227 -5.13 -14.38 3.71
CA LEU A 227 -5.79 -15.06 4.81
C LEU A 227 -6.24 -14.12 5.93
N LEU A 228 -5.43 -13.09 6.27
CA LEU A 228 -5.80 -12.08 7.27
C LEU A 228 -7.06 -11.32 6.84
N TYR A 229 -7.16 -10.95 5.56
CA TYR A 229 -8.35 -10.27 5.04
C TYR A 229 -9.58 -11.20 5.03
N ALA A 230 -9.41 -12.46 4.65
CA ALA A 230 -10.49 -13.45 4.69
C ALA A 230 -10.99 -13.76 6.12
N ALA A 231 -10.12 -13.65 7.12
CA ALA A 231 -10.45 -13.81 8.52
C ALA A 231 -11.09 -12.55 9.14
N SER A 232 -10.85 -11.38 8.56
CA SER A 232 -11.29 -10.09 9.11
C SER A 232 -12.81 -9.88 8.97
N PRO A 233 -13.45 -9.09 9.85
CA PRO A 233 -14.90 -8.92 9.93
C PRO A 233 -15.64 -8.63 8.64
N GLN A 234 -15.01 -7.92 7.68
CA GLN A 234 -15.62 -7.62 6.38
C GLN A 234 -15.96 -8.88 5.57
N HIS A 235 -15.11 -9.93 5.65
CA HIS A 235 -15.26 -11.18 4.92
C HIS A 235 -15.53 -12.39 5.81
N ASN A 236 -15.60 -12.15 7.13
CA ASN A 236 -15.90 -13.14 8.15
C ASN A 236 -16.95 -12.64 9.16
N PRO A 237 -18.16 -12.27 8.69
CA PRO A 237 -19.19 -11.69 9.56
C PRO A 237 -19.72 -12.69 10.61
N SER A 238 -19.53 -13.99 10.42
CA SER A 238 -19.87 -15.04 11.38
C SER A 238 -18.86 -15.16 12.53
N GLY A 239 -17.66 -14.54 12.39
CA GLY A 239 -16.58 -14.67 13.37
C GLY A 239 -15.96 -16.08 13.39
N ASP A 240 -15.92 -16.79 12.25
CA ASP A 240 -15.29 -18.10 12.15
C ASP A 240 -13.82 -18.04 12.57
N ARG A 241 -13.52 -18.66 13.70
CA ARG A 241 -12.18 -18.69 14.31
C ARG A 241 -11.19 -19.55 13.54
N ALA A 242 -11.67 -20.51 12.74
CA ALA A 242 -10.77 -21.33 11.90
C ALA A 242 -10.07 -20.48 10.83
N LYS A 243 -10.72 -19.46 10.27
CA LYS A 243 -10.09 -18.49 9.35
C LYS A 243 -8.93 -17.73 10.03
N TRP A 244 -9.11 -17.36 11.30
CA TRP A 244 -8.05 -16.69 12.07
C TRP A 244 -6.88 -17.62 12.38
N LEU A 245 -7.13 -18.90 12.67
CA LEU A 245 -6.06 -19.89 12.83
C LEU A 245 -5.20 -20.01 11.58
N GLU A 246 -5.82 -20.08 10.40
CA GLU A 246 -5.07 -20.18 9.14
C GLU A 246 -4.25 -18.89 8.86
N ALA A 247 -4.78 -17.71 9.19
CA ALA A 247 -4.03 -16.47 9.09
C ALA A 247 -2.82 -16.44 10.05
N ALA A 248 -3.00 -16.89 11.30
CA ALA A 248 -1.91 -16.97 12.27
C ALA A 248 -0.81 -17.97 11.84
N LYS A 249 -1.19 -19.13 11.32
CA LYS A 249 -0.25 -20.12 10.77
C LYS A 249 0.58 -19.54 9.63
N ALA A 250 -0.06 -18.85 8.67
CA ALA A 250 0.63 -18.24 7.54
C ALA A 250 1.62 -17.15 7.99
N ALA A 251 1.24 -16.32 8.96
CA ALA A 251 2.15 -15.34 9.54
C ALA A 251 3.33 -16.02 10.25
N LYS A 252 3.07 -17.13 10.97
CA LYS A 252 4.11 -17.93 11.64
C LYS A 252 5.10 -18.52 10.64
N GLU A 253 4.68 -18.91 9.45
CA GLU A 253 5.59 -19.41 8.41
C GLU A 253 6.69 -18.38 8.07
N ILE A 254 6.36 -17.07 8.08
CA ILE A 254 7.35 -15.99 7.84
C ILE A 254 8.28 -15.85 9.05
N ILE A 255 7.74 -15.92 10.27
CA ILE A 255 8.50 -15.85 11.52
C ILE A 255 9.51 -17.00 11.59
N ASP A 256 9.05 -18.20 11.29
CA ASP A 256 9.86 -19.44 11.35
C ASP A 256 10.95 -19.51 10.27
N LEU A 257 10.91 -18.68 9.22
CA LEU A 257 12.03 -18.59 8.26
C LEU A 257 13.33 -18.13 8.94
N GLY A 258 13.24 -17.33 10.03
CA GLY A 258 14.40 -16.79 10.72
C GLY A 258 15.30 -15.88 9.88
N GLN A 259 14.81 -15.45 8.72
CA GLN A 259 15.53 -14.62 7.74
C GLN A 259 15.41 -13.12 8.03
N TYR A 260 14.27 -12.72 8.56
CA TYR A 260 13.94 -11.32 8.80
C TYR A 260 14.01 -11.00 10.28
N ARG A 261 14.28 -9.75 10.61
CA ARG A 261 14.25 -9.25 11.99
C ARG A 261 13.81 -7.80 12.02
N LEU A 262 13.24 -7.39 13.14
CA LEU A 262 12.89 -6.00 13.37
C LEU A 262 14.13 -5.09 13.32
N ASP A 263 13.94 -3.89 12.81
CA ASP A 263 14.97 -2.87 12.67
C ASP A 263 14.56 -1.61 13.47
N PRO A 264 15.29 -1.19 14.50
CA PRO A 264 14.97 0.03 15.24
C PRO A 264 15.26 1.30 14.44
N GLY A 265 16.00 1.17 13.32
CA GLY A 265 16.34 2.28 12.42
C GLY A 265 15.18 2.75 11.53
N GLU A 266 15.48 3.70 10.64
CA GLU A 266 14.55 4.13 9.59
C GLU A 266 14.50 3.08 8.47
N LYS A 267 13.30 2.64 8.13
CA LYS A 267 13.02 1.65 7.09
C LYS A 267 12.64 2.28 5.76
N ALA A 268 11.95 3.42 5.82
CA ALA A 268 11.59 4.16 4.61
C ALA A 268 12.85 4.60 3.86
N ASN A 269 12.86 4.37 2.57
CA ASN A 269 14.02 4.63 1.71
C ASN A 269 15.30 3.83 2.07
N ASN A 270 15.19 2.74 2.83
CA ASN A 270 16.29 1.87 3.23
C ASN A 270 16.03 0.39 2.87
N TYR A 271 16.28 0.02 1.60
CA TYR A 271 16.10 -1.36 1.13
C TYR A 271 17.10 -2.37 1.73
N ALA A 272 18.13 -1.90 2.40
CA ALA A 272 19.09 -2.76 3.11
C ALA A 272 18.61 -3.12 4.52
N SER A 273 17.51 -2.55 5.01
CA SER A 273 16.93 -2.92 6.31
C SER A 273 16.58 -4.41 6.33
N PRO A 274 17.00 -5.14 7.37
CA PRO A 274 16.71 -6.58 7.52
C PRO A 274 15.23 -6.87 7.75
N GLU A 275 14.42 -5.85 7.91
CA GLU A 275 12.97 -5.95 8.09
C GLU A 275 12.20 -6.00 6.77
N VAL A 276 12.77 -5.43 5.70
CA VAL A 276 12.07 -5.28 4.42
C VAL A 276 12.04 -6.61 3.66
N ILE A 277 10.84 -7.09 3.34
CA ILE A 277 10.60 -8.35 2.60
C ILE A 277 10.41 -8.05 1.11
N MET A 278 9.65 -7.01 0.78
CA MET A 278 9.42 -6.58 -0.60
C MET A 278 9.31 -5.07 -0.68
N PHE A 279 9.92 -4.51 -1.69
CA PHE A 279 9.91 -3.07 -1.95
C PHE A 279 9.94 -2.76 -3.45
N ILE A 280 9.56 -1.54 -3.81
CA ILE A 280 9.65 -1.00 -5.15
C ILE A 280 10.61 0.19 -5.11
N LEU A 281 11.70 0.10 -5.86
CA LEU A 281 12.66 1.17 -6.00
C LEU A 281 12.26 2.09 -7.16
N ARG A 282 12.24 3.40 -6.90
CA ARG A 282 11.92 4.42 -7.90
C ARG A 282 13.14 5.21 -8.34
N SER A 283 13.07 5.73 -9.56
CA SER A 283 14.05 6.68 -10.07
C SER A 283 14.14 7.92 -9.19
N GLU A 284 15.24 8.66 -9.30
CA GLU A 284 15.41 9.91 -8.60
C GLU A 284 14.31 10.91 -8.96
N SER A 285 13.68 11.47 -7.94
CA SER A 285 12.61 12.45 -8.05
C SER A 285 12.64 13.39 -6.85
N SER A 286 12.06 14.57 -7.00
CA SER A 286 11.76 15.49 -5.90
C SER A 286 10.26 15.78 -5.77
N THR A 287 9.43 15.02 -6.50
CA THR A 287 7.98 15.26 -6.55
C THR A 287 7.33 15.03 -5.19
N TYR A 288 7.79 14.01 -4.44
CA TYR A 288 7.25 13.72 -3.12
C TYR A 288 7.48 14.86 -2.13
N GLU A 289 8.69 15.38 -2.12
CA GLU A 289 9.06 16.52 -1.28
C GLU A 289 8.38 17.80 -1.75
N LEU A 290 8.27 18.02 -3.07
CA LEU A 290 7.55 19.18 -3.58
C LEU A 290 6.10 19.22 -3.10
N VAL A 291 5.44 18.07 -3.06
CA VAL A 291 4.05 17.94 -2.60
C VAL A 291 3.95 18.07 -1.08
N ASN A 292 4.86 17.50 -0.29
CA ASN A 292 4.67 17.29 1.15
C ASN A 292 5.57 18.14 2.07
N PHE A 293 6.63 18.80 1.57
CA PHE A 293 7.41 19.72 2.40
C PHE A 293 6.55 20.89 2.91
N PRO A 294 6.80 21.44 4.08
CA PRO A 294 6.29 22.76 4.45
C PRO A 294 6.67 23.78 3.37
N LEU A 295 5.74 24.67 3.02
CA LEU A 295 5.81 25.50 1.80
C LEU A 295 7.13 26.26 1.64
N ARG A 296 7.67 26.81 2.73
CA ARG A 296 8.93 27.58 2.70
C ARG A 296 10.15 26.79 2.25
N PHE A 297 10.13 25.47 2.33
CA PHE A 297 11.23 24.61 1.89
C PHE A 297 11.13 24.14 0.41
N THR A 298 10.13 24.65 -0.30
CA THR A 298 9.92 24.34 -1.73
C THR A 298 10.48 25.40 -2.66
N GLU A 299 11.14 26.45 -2.12
CA GLU A 299 11.76 27.55 -2.87
C GLU A 299 10.81 28.17 -3.92
N GLY A 300 9.52 28.29 -3.58
CA GLY A 300 8.49 28.81 -4.48
C GLY A 300 8.12 27.88 -5.65
N GLN A 301 8.64 26.66 -5.71
CA GLN A 301 8.32 25.72 -6.79
C GLN A 301 6.89 25.14 -6.64
N ARG A 302 6.35 25.02 -5.42
CA ARG A 302 4.95 24.61 -5.19
C ARG A 302 4.04 25.82 -5.32
N GLN A 303 3.20 25.84 -6.37
CA GLN A 303 2.29 26.94 -6.70
C GLN A 303 0.81 26.53 -6.60
N SER A 304 0.50 25.29 -6.22
CA SER A 304 -0.86 24.80 -6.07
C SER A 304 -1.05 24.13 -4.71
N MET A 305 -2.30 24.02 -4.28
CA MET A 305 -2.65 23.27 -3.07
C MET A 305 -2.22 21.82 -3.24
N ALA A 306 -1.37 21.34 -2.35
CA ALA A 306 -0.89 19.96 -2.32
C ALA A 306 -0.35 19.65 -0.94
N GLY A 307 -0.35 18.38 -0.57
CA GLY A 307 0.22 17.88 0.67
C GLY A 307 -0.72 16.96 1.42
N THR A 308 -0.15 15.90 1.95
CA THR A 308 -0.79 14.99 2.90
C THR A 308 -0.54 15.51 4.30
N PHE A 309 -1.57 15.90 5.02
CA PHE A 309 -1.48 16.46 6.36
C PHE A 309 -2.02 15.50 7.40
N PRO A 310 -1.17 15.00 8.34
CA PRO A 310 -1.60 14.17 9.45
C PRO A 310 -2.72 14.84 10.24
N THR A 311 -3.71 14.05 10.68
CA THR A 311 -4.82 14.54 11.50
C THR A 311 -4.49 14.45 12.99
N GLN A 312 -5.23 15.20 13.81
CA GLN A 312 -5.21 15.02 15.27
C GLN A 312 -5.68 13.62 15.68
N ASN A 313 -6.57 13.01 14.88
CA ASN A 313 -7.05 11.65 15.10
C ASN A 313 -5.91 10.61 15.07
N LEU A 314 -4.94 10.79 14.15
CA LEU A 314 -3.74 9.97 14.12
C LEU A 314 -2.77 10.33 15.25
N VAL A 315 -2.57 11.62 15.52
CA VAL A 315 -1.66 12.10 16.59
C VAL A 315 -2.06 11.53 17.96
N ASP A 316 -3.35 11.42 18.23
CA ASP A 316 -3.88 10.83 19.47
C ASP A 316 -3.60 9.32 19.58
N ALA A 317 -3.35 8.62 18.47
CA ALA A 317 -3.03 7.20 18.50
C ALA A 317 -1.61 6.89 19.04
N PHE A 318 -0.68 7.84 18.90
CA PHE A 318 0.66 7.73 19.47
C PHE A 318 0.60 7.99 20.97
N GLN A 319 0.97 7.02 21.77
CA GLN A 319 0.98 7.10 23.23
C GLN A 319 2.11 8.01 23.75
N THR A 320 2.10 8.31 25.05
CA THR A 320 3.29 8.81 25.73
C THR A 320 4.38 7.74 25.77
N LEU A 321 5.62 8.10 26.00
CA LEU A 321 6.73 7.15 26.15
C LEU A 321 6.50 6.15 27.30
N GLY A 322 5.69 6.54 28.29
CA GLY A 322 5.24 5.64 29.37
C GLY A 322 4.13 4.65 28.97
N GLY A 323 3.66 4.69 27.72
CA GLY A 323 2.60 3.79 27.22
C GLY A 323 1.18 4.22 27.59
N TYR A 324 0.98 5.45 28.03
CA TYR A 324 -0.34 6.00 28.36
C TYR A 324 -0.99 6.66 27.15
N ASP A 325 -2.30 6.61 27.12
CA ASP A 325 -3.08 7.34 26.12
C ASP A 325 -2.99 8.85 26.35
N ILE A 326 -2.99 9.58 25.26
CA ILE A 326 -2.97 11.05 25.28
C ILE A 326 -3.89 11.58 24.18
N THR A 327 -4.72 12.54 24.52
CA THR A 327 -5.71 13.11 23.61
C THR A 327 -5.73 14.62 23.71
N LEU A 328 -5.82 15.31 22.57
CA LEU A 328 -6.10 16.73 22.53
C LEU A 328 -7.60 16.99 22.54
N THR A 329 -8.05 17.82 23.47
CA THR A 329 -9.44 18.29 23.56
C THR A 329 -9.54 19.77 23.20
N ALA A 330 -10.76 20.33 23.22
CA ALA A 330 -10.94 21.79 23.11
C ALA A 330 -10.26 22.55 24.26
N GLY A 331 -10.10 21.92 25.43
CA GLY A 331 -9.46 22.49 26.61
C GLY A 331 -7.96 22.21 26.77
N GLY A 332 -7.33 21.57 25.77
CA GLY A 332 -5.91 21.21 25.80
C GLY A 332 -5.65 19.72 25.88
N TRP A 333 -4.39 19.35 26.06
CA TRP A 333 -3.91 17.98 26.14
C TRP A 333 -4.32 17.30 27.45
N GLN A 334 -4.69 16.04 27.38
CA GLN A 334 -5.10 15.20 28.51
C GLN A 334 -4.44 13.83 28.43
N THR A 335 -3.84 13.40 29.53
CA THR A 335 -3.28 12.07 29.74
C THR A 335 -3.29 11.72 31.22
N SER A 336 -3.29 10.43 31.55
CA SER A 336 -3.07 9.92 32.91
C SER A 336 -1.61 9.65 33.24
N ASP A 337 -0.68 9.91 32.31
CA ASP A 337 0.75 9.75 32.54
C ASP A 337 1.25 10.80 33.53
N PRO A 338 1.70 10.42 34.74
CA PRO A 338 2.14 11.36 35.76
C PRO A 338 3.47 12.07 35.42
N ASN A 339 4.21 11.55 34.45
CA ASN A 339 5.51 12.06 34.05
C ASN A 339 5.45 12.92 32.77
N PHE A 340 4.26 13.06 32.17
CA PHE A 340 4.11 13.75 30.89
C PHE A 340 3.92 15.26 31.09
N ASP A 341 4.74 16.09 30.43
CA ASP A 341 4.63 17.53 30.39
C ASP A 341 3.68 18.00 29.29
N VAL A 342 2.44 18.34 29.64
CA VAL A 342 1.41 18.83 28.70
C VAL A 342 1.77 20.17 28.06
N THR A 343 2.75 20.90 28.56
CA THR A 343 3.23 22.15 27.95
C THR A 343 4.16 21.90 26.78
N LYS A 344 4.71 20.67 26.69
CA LYS A 344 5.58 20.18 25.62
C LYS A 344 5.03 18.91 24.98
N PRO A 345 3.84 18.95 24.40
CA PRO A 345 3.04 17.78 24.08
C PRO A 345 3.62 16.88 22.97
N TYR A 346 4.69 17.29 22.32
CA TYR A 346 5.38 16.55 21.28
C TYR A 346 6.70 15.93 21.75
N GLU A 347 7.14 16.23 22.98
CA GLU A 347 8.24 15.55 23.67
C GLU A 347 7.69 14.37 24.49
N GLY A 348 8.52 13.36 24.76
CA GLY A 348 8.10 12.20 25.56
C GLY A 348 6.94 11.37 24.96
N ARG A 349 6.83 11.34 23.64
CA ARG A 349 5.86 10.55 22.87
C ARG A 349 6.51 9.27 22.34
N ASP A 350 5.68 8.33 21.90
CA ASP A 350 6.11 7.20 21.09
C ASP A 350 7.12 7.66 20.02
N PRO A 351 8.32 7.08 19.94
CA PRO A 351 9.38 7.54 19.03
C PRO A 351 8.97 7.55 17.54
N ARG A 352 7.98 6.71 17.15
CA ARG A 352 7.45 6.65 15.79
C ARG A 352 6.68 7.90 15.40
N PHE A 353 6.15 8.66 16.37
CA PHE A 353 5.51 9.94 16.12
C PHE A 353 6.44 10.90 15.36
N ALA A 354 7.65 11.11 15.86
CA ALA A 354 8.60 12.03 15.24
C ALA A 354 9.16 11.52 13.90
N ARG A 355 9.04 10.22 13.60
CA ARG A 355 9.39 9.64 12.29
C ARG A 355 8.30 9.86 11.25
N ALA A 356 7.04 9.91 11.67
CA ALA A 356 5.88 9.99 10.78
C ALA A 356 5.38 11.42 10.56
N ILE A 357 5.52 12.30 11.58
CA ILE A 357 4.84 13.60 11.68
C ILE A 357 5.82 14.70 12.05
N LEU A 358 5.65 15.86 11.41
CA LEU A 358 6.28 17.13 11.81
C LEU A 358 5.25 17.99 12.54
N ALA A 359 5.55 18.33 13.79
CA ALA A 359 4.72 19.17 14.63
C ALA A 359 5.44 20.49 14.98
N ASN A 360 4.70 21.42 15.57
CA ASN A 360 5.25 22.71 16.04
C ASN A 360 6.44 22.50 16.97
N GLY A 361 7.52 23.22 16.75
CA GLY A 361 8.75 23.16 17.55
C GLY A 361 9.76 22.11 17.07
N MET A 362 9.39 21.18 16.17
CA MET A 362 10.32 20.16 15.65
C MET A 362 11.33 20.75 14.66
N ALA A 363 12.52 20.17 14.66
CA ALA A 363 13.57 20.52 13.70
C ALA A 363 13.29 19.85 12.33
N PHE A 364 13.48 20.59 11.26
CA PHE A 364 13.40 20.13 9.88
C PHE A 364 14.30 20.98 8.97
N LYS A 365 15.19 20.35 8.20
CA LYS A 365 16.12 21.02 7.27
C LYS A 365 16.88 22.20 7.90
N GLY A 366 17.37 22.05 9.12
CA GLY A 366 18.12 23.08 9.84
C GLY A 366 17.29 24.25 10.39
N ALA A 367 15.95 24.17 10.34
CA ALA A 367 15.05 25.17 10.90
C ALA A 367 13.99 24.54 11.82
N THR A 368 13.32 25.36 12.62
CA THR A 368 12.22 24.93 13.50
C THR A 368 10.89 25.10 12.77
N ILE A 369 10.02 24.09 12.83
CA ILE A 369 8.65 24.14 12.32
C ILE A 369 7.79 25.02 13.23
N GLU A 370 7.03 25.95 12.63
CA GLU A 370 6.23 26.97 13.33
C GLU A 370 4.79 26.96 12.83
N THR A 371 3.98 26.01 13.30
CA THR A 371 2.56 25.88 12.92
C THR A 371 1.59 26.60 13.86
N PHE A 372 2.10 27.37 14.85
CA PHE A 372 1.26 28.22 15.68
C PHE A 372 0.72 29.43 14.89
N VAL A 373 -0.39 30.00 15.32
CA VAL A 373 -1.02 31.18 14.68
C VAL A 373 0.00 32.31 14.51
N GLY A 374 0.25 32.70 13.28
CA GLY A 374 1.27 33.69 12.90
C GLY A 374 2.69 33.14 12.76
N GLY A 375 2.90 31.84 12.93
CA GLY A 375 4.18 31.18 12.63
C GLY A 375 4.43 31.05 11.12
N ARG A 376 5.68 30.77 10.75
CA ARG A 376 6.10 30.72 9.34
C ARG A 376 5.53 29.53 8.55
N ASP A 377 5.12 28.46 9.24
CA ASP A 377 4.52 27.27 8.64
C ASP A 377 3.01 27.15 8.95
N TYR A 378 2.44 28.20 9.53
CA TYR A 378 1.01 28.30 9.82
C TYR A 378 0.24 28.62 8.54
N SER A 379 -0.96 28.05 8.43
CA SER A 379 -1.90 28.35 7.37
C SER A 379 -3.23 28.81 7.97
N ALA A 380 -3.64 30.02 7.65
CA ALA A 380 -4.91 30.57 8.12
C ALA A 380 -6.09 30.03 7.30
N THR A 381 -5.84 29.72 6.03
CA THR A 381 -6.84 29.20 5.08
C THR A 381 -6.22 28.09 4.23
N ARG A 382 -7.04 27.25 3.61
CA ARG A 382 -6.55 26.21 2.66
C ARG A 382 -5.81 26.82 1.47
N SER A 383 -6.18 28.02 1.04
CA SER A 383 -5.51 28.72 -0.07
C SER A 383 -4.07 29.17 0.23
N ASP A 384 -3.64 29.17 1.49
CA ASP A 384 -2.31 29.57 1.89
C ASP A 384 -1.23 28.51 1.57
N LEU A 385 -1.60 27.41 0.90
CA LEU A 385 -0.73 26.30 0.49
C LEU A 385 0.00 25.58 1.65
N GLY A 386 -0.39 25.85 2.89
CA GLY A 386 0.15 25.25 4.11
C GLY A 386 -0.76 24.16 4.68
N THR A 387 -0.42 23.71 5.90
CA THR A 387 -1.19 22.64 6.56
C THR A 387 -2.59 23.09 6.95
N CYS A 388 -3.59 22.24 6.67
CA CYS A 388 -4.97 22.45 7.13
C CYS A 388 -5.26 21.78 8.48
N THR A 389 -4.32 21.01 9.04
CA THR A 389 -4.49 20.27 10.31
C THR A 389 -3.61 20.78 11.44
N GLY A 390 -2.59 21.59 11.13
CA GLY A 390 -1.54 22.02 12.06
C GLY A 390 -0.33 21.09 12.12
N TYR A 391 -0.31 20.03 11.30
CA TYR A 391 0.78 19.07 11.19
C TYR A 391 1.25 18.95 9.75
N TYR A 392 2.49 18.47 9.56
CA TYR A 392 3.04 18.10 8.26
C TYR A 392 3.46 16.63 8.27
N LEU A 393 3.40 15.99 7.12
CA LEU A 393 3.93 14.66 6.91
C LEU A 393 5.46 14.67 7.04
N ARG A 394 6.04 13.60 7.62
CA ARG A 394 7.49 13.36 7.62
C ARG A 394 7.86 12.02 6.99
N ARG A 395 7.00 11.02 7.09
CA ARG A 395 7.25 9.68 6.56
C ARG A 395 7.65 9.73 5.08
N TYR A 396 8.70 9.00 4.71
CA TYR A 396 9.33 8.95 3.39
C TYR A 396 9.99 10.25 2.89
N LEU A 397 9.85 11.39 3.56
CA LEU A 397 10.53 12.61 3.16
C LEU A 397 12.05 12.46 3.32
N GLN A 398 12.78 12.94 2.32
CA GLN A 398 14.23 12.99 2.34
C GLN A 398 14.68 14.45 2.48
N GLU A 399 15.15 14.82 3.68
CA GLU A 399 15.52 16.20 4.03
C GLU A 399 16.68 16.75 3.18
N SER A 400 17.46 15.88 2.53
CA SER A 400 18.50 16.26 1.58
C SER A 400 17.97 16.83 0.26
N THR A 401 16.69 16.56 -0.10
CA THR A 401 16.09 17.10 -1.34
C THR A 401 16.15 18.62 -1.34
N SER A 402 16.55 19.22 -2.47
CA SER A 402 16.72 20.68 -2.64
C SER A 402 16.06 21.15 -3.92
N PHE A 403 15.38 22.30 -3.83
CA PHE A 403 14.75 23.00 -4.94
C PHE A 403 15.49 24.29 -5.32
N VAL A 404 16.61 24.59 -4.66
CA VAL A 404 17.46 25.75 -4.97
C VAL A 404 18.00 25.61 -6.41
N PRO A 405 17.76 26.57 -7.32
CA PRO A 405 18.10 26.43 -8.75
C PRO A 405 19.56 26.05 -9.00
N GLU A 406 20.49 26.56 -8.20
CA GLU A 406 21.93 26.30 -8.33
C GLU A 406 22.35 24.97 -7.68
N ASN A 407 21.45 24.33 -6.91
CA ASN A 407 21.73 23.08 -6.17
C ASN A 407 20.49 22.22 -6.05
N ILE A 408 19.95 21.78 -7.19
CA ILE A 408 18.78 20.87 -7.22
C ILE A 408 19.25 19.47 -6.81
N ILE A 409 18.64 18.90 -5.75
CA ILE A 409 18.89 17.53 -5.29
C ILE A 409 17.60 16.73 -5.42
N ARG A 410 17.68 15.63 -6.16
CA ARG A 410 16.64 14.61 -6.27
C ARG A 410 17.10 13.34 -5.59
N ASN A 411 16.16 12.57 -5.04
CA ASN A 411 16.47 11.35 -4.33
C ASN A 411 15.68 10.15 -4.91
N LYS A 412 16.25 8.95 -4.79
CA LYS A 412 15.53 7.71 -5.07
C LYS A 412 14.59 7.44 -3.90
N HIS A 413 13.35 7.06 -4.21
CA HIS A 413 12.40 6.62 -3.22
C HIS A 413 12.22 5.11 -3.27
N GLN A 414 11.99 4.52 -2.11
CA GLN A 414 11.68 3.12 -1.95
C GLN A 414 10.31 3.00 -1.30
N TRP A 415 9.37 2.40 -2.02
CA TRP A 415 8.07 2.04 -1.46
C TRP A 415 8.13 0.65 -0.85
N ILE A 416 7.85 0.53 0.45
CA ILE A 416 7.76 -0.77 1.13
C ILE A 416 6.40 -1.39 0.79
N VAL A 417 6.42 -2.62 0.26
CA VAL A 417 5.21 -3.40 -0.05
C VAL A 417 4.85 -4.32 1.11
N TYR A 418 5.87 -4.90 1.74
CA TYR A 418 5.71 -5.75 2.92
C TYR A 418 6.99 -5.77 3.75
N ARG A 419 6.86 -5.75 5.06
CA ARG A 419 7.98 -5.85 6.01
C ARG A 419 7.64 -6.75 7.20
N TYR A 420 8.65 -7.21 7.92
CA TYR A 420 8.54 -8.24 8.95
C TYR A 420 7.58 -7.88 10.09
N ALA A 421 7.51 -6.61 10.50
CA ALA A 421 6.53 -6.17 11.49
C ALA A 421 5.08 -6.44 11.06
N GLU A 422 4.78 -6.44 9.74
CA GLU A 422 3.44 -6.80 9.25
C GLU A 422 3.13 -8.27 9.51
N ALA A 423 4.11 -9.17 9.38
CA ALA A 423 3.94 -10.58 9.72
C ALA A 423 3.69 -10.76 11.23
N LEU A 424 4.47 -10.04 12.07
CA LEU A 424 4.31 -10.09 13.52
C LEU A 424 2.93 -9.57 13.97
N LEU A 425 2.49 -8.42 13.46
CA LEU A 425 1.17 -7.87 13.81
C LEU A 425 0.03 -8.72 13.24
N SER A 426 0.21 -9.33 12.05
CA SER A 426 -0.77 -10.30 11.51
C SER A 426 -0.90 -11.51 12.42
N TYR A 427 0.21 -12.04 12.93
CA TYR A 427 0.20 -13.13 13.89
C TYR A 427 -0.48 -12.72 15.20
N ALA A 428 -0.08 -11.60 15.80
CA ALA A 428 -0.63 -11.15 17.08
C ALA A 428 -2.14 -10.89 17.01
N GLU A 429 -2.62 -10.26 15.94
CA GLU A 429 -4.05 -10.04 15.70
C GLU A 429 -4.77 -11.39 15.55
N ALA A 430 -4.29 -12.26 14.66
CA ALA A 430 -4.95 -13.50 14.32
C ALA A 430 -4.95 -14.50 15.50
N ALA A 431 -3.87 -14.59 16.27
CA ALA A 431 -3.78 -15.43 17.44
C ALA A 431 -4.74 -14.96 18.56
N ASN A 432 -4.82 -13.63 18.82
CA ASN A 432 -5.78 -13.10 19.78
C ASN A 432 -7.24 -13.36 19.37
N GLU A 433 -7.56 -13.21 18.09
CA GLU A 433 -8.91 -13.48 17.56
C GLU A 433 -9.24 -14.98 17.62
N TYR A 434 -8.25 -15.85 17.38
CA TYR A 434 -8.43 -17.30 17.45
C TYR A 434 -8.64 -17.80 18.88
N PHE A 435 -7.73 -17.46 19.80
CA PHE A 435 -7.79 -17.92 21.18
C PHE A 435 -8.80 -17.15 22.05
N GLN A 436 -9.07 -15.88 21.72
CA GLN A 436 -9.76 -14.89 22.55
C GLN A 436 -9.08 -14.67 23.92
N ASP A 437 -7.78 -14.88 23.93
CA ASP A 437 -6.88 -14.70 25.06
C ASP A 437 -5.49 -14.33 24.49
N PRO A 438 -4.95 -13.13 24.80
CA PRO A 438 -3.67 -12.69 24.26
C PRO A 438 -2.45 -13.49 24.77
N THR A 439 -2.61 -14.28 25.82
CA THR A 439 -1.53 -15.06 26.44
C THR A 439 -1.55 -16.54 26.06
N ALA A 440 -2.63 -17.00 25.40
CA ALA A 440 -2.79 -18.39 25.05
C ALA A 440 -1.84 -18.84 23.93
N THR A 441 -1.43 -20.10 24.04
CA THR A 441 -0.62 -20.82 23.04
C THR A 441 -1.09 -22.27 22.92
N ASP A 442 -0.72 -22.95 21.83
CA ASP A 442 -0.89 -24.39 21.67
C ASP A 442 0.30 -25.00 20.90
N ALA A 443 0.21 -26.26 20.52
CA ALA A 443 1.25 -26.95 19.78
C ALA A 443 1.49 -26.37 18.35
N THR A 444 0.50 -25.66 17.80
CA THR A 444 0.57 -25.05 16.46
C THR A 444 1.04 -23.59 16.54
N LEU A 445 0.43 -22.82 17.44
CA LEU A 445 0.77 -21.42 17.69
C LEU A 445 1.55 -21.32 19.01
N THR A 446 2.86 -21.49 18.90
CA THR A 446 3.78 -21.61 20.04
C THR A 446 4.20 -20.28 20.68
N LEU A 447 3.85 -19.17 20.05
CA LEU A 447 4.05 -17.79 20.56
C LEU A 447 2.70 -17.22 20.96
N SER A 448 2.61 -16.51 22.08
CA SER A 448 1.39 -15.78 22.43
C SER A 448 1.25 -14.49 21.62
N ALA A 449 0.02 -14.02 21.45
CA ALA A 449 -0.24 -12.75 20.79
C ALA A 449 0.47 -11.58 21.49
N ALA A 450 0.50 -11.60 22.82
CA ALA A 450 1.14 -10.56 23.64
C ALA A 450 2.67 -10.53 23.46
N GLU A 451 3.33 -11.71 23.46
CA GLU A 451 4.78 -11.79 23.22
C GLU A 451 5.17 -11.21 21.86
N VAL A 452 4.41 -11.53 20.81
CA VAL A 452 4.71 -11.06 19.46
C VAL A 452 4.44 -9.56 19.30
N LEU A 453 3.35 -9.04 19.88
CA LEU A 453 3.07 -7.60 19.90
C LEU A 453 4.16 -6.83 20.63
N ASN A 454 4.62 -7.35 21.76
CA ASN A 454 5.66 -6.70 22.57
C ASN A 454 7.02 -6.65 21.86
N GLN A 455 7.35 -7.61 21.00
CA GLN A 455 8.55 -7.50 20.15
C GLN A 455 8.52 -6.24 19.28
N VAL A 456 7.36 -5.90 18.68
CA VAL A 456 7.21 -4.68 17.86
C VAL A 456 7.34 -3.44 18.73
N ARG A 457 6.72 -3.44 19.91
CA ARG A 457 6.75 -2.32 20.85
C ARG A 457 8.17 -2.09 21.40
N ASP A 458 8.85 -3.13 21.82
CA ASP A 458 10.25 -3.07 22.29
C ASP A 458 11.18 -2.49 21.24
N ASN A 459 11.03 -2.93 19.99
CA ASN A 459 11.80 -2.39 18.85
C ASN A 459 11.55 -0.90 18.62
N ALA A 460 10.36 -0.42 18.96
CA ALA A 460 10.00 1.00 18.89
C ALA A 460 10.44 1.79 20.14
N GLY A 461 10.92 1.14 21.19
CA GLY A 461 11.27 1.74 22.48
C GLY A 461 10.06 2.03 23.36
N MET A 462 8.95 1.29 23.17
CA MET A 462 7.73 1.41 23.94
C MET A 462 7.61 0.29 24.98
N PRO A 463 6.98 0.55 26.17
CA PRO A 463 6.76 -0.47 27.15
C PRO A 463 5.78 -1.56 26.65
N ASP A 464 5.84 -2.71 27.28
CA ASP A 464 4.91 -3.82 27.04
C ASP A 464 3.45 -3.41 27.16
N VAL A 465 2.61 -4.03 26.31
CA VAL A 465 1.16 -3.83 26.38
C VAL A 465 0.60 -4.37 27.72
N GLN A 466 -0.23 -3.56 28.39
CA GLN A 466 -0.86 -3.92 29.65
C GLN A 466 -2.26 -4.55 29.50
N ALA A 467 -2.67 -4.81 28.25
CA ALA A 467 -4.00 -5.35 27.94
C ALA A 467 -4.04 -6.87 28.17
N SER A 468 -4.75 -7.30 29.21
CA SER A 468 -4.84 -8.72 29.62
C SER A 468 -6.13 -9.42 29.18
N THR A 469 -7.10 -8.69 28.61
CA THR A 469 -8.34 -9.27 28.11
C THR A 469 -8.35 -9.25 26.57
N TYR A 470 -9.10 -10.15 25.97
CA TYR A 470 -9.28 -10.22 24.51
C TYR A 470 -9.61 -8.86 23.89
N GLN A 471 -10.63 -8.16 24.40
CA GLN A 471 -11.10 -6.89 23.83
C GLN A 471 -10.10 -5.75 24.03
N ALA A 472 -9.46 -5.67 25.20
CA ALA A 472 -8.45 -4.66 25.46
C ALA A 472 -7.23 -4.89 24.57
N PHE A 473 -6.83 -6.14 24.36
CA PHE A 473 -5.73 -6.50 23.47
C PHE A 473 -6.08 -6.25 22.00
N GLN A 474 -7.30 -6.56 21.56
CA GLN A 474 -7.78 -6.22 20.21
C GLN A 474 -7.65 -4.71 19.94
N THR A 475 -7.99 -3.88 20.93
CA THR A 475 -7.81 -2.42 20.82
C THR A 475 -6.34 -2.05 20.74
N ALA A 476 -5.49 -2.68 21.54
CA ALA A 476 -4.05 -2.41 21.56
C ALA A 476 -3.37 -2.83 20.25
N VAL A 477 -3.65 -4.01 19.71
CA VAL A 477 -3.05 -4.47 18.44
C VAL A 477 -3.51 -3.61 17.26
N ARG A 478 -4.78 -3.17 17.23
CA ARG A 478 -5.28 -2.24 16.20
C ARG A 478 -4.61 -0.87 16.28
N ARG A 479 -4.29 -0.38 17.49
CA ARG A 479 -3.48 0.83 17.67
C ARG A 479 -2.06 0.60 17.16
N GLU A 480 -1.45 -0.54 17.48
CA GLU A 480 -0.11 -0.86 17.06
C GLU A 480 0.00 -0.90 15.52
N TRP A 481 -0.95 -1.52 14.82
CA TRP A 481 -1.07 -1.44 13.37
C TRP A 481 -1.06 0.02 12.88
N ARG A 482 -1.85 0.89 13.50
CA ARG A 482 -2.02 2.28 13.09
C ARG A 482 -0.74 3.09 13.25
N VAL A 483 -0.02 2.95 14.38
CA VAL A 483 1.17 3.75 14.67
C VAL A 483 2.42 3.18 14.00
N GLU A 484 2.56 1.86 13.92
CA GLU A 484 3.69 1.21 13.27
C GLU A 484 3.70 1.47 11.77
N PHE A 485 2.54 1.42 11.12
CA PHE A 485 2.39 1.58 9.69
C PHE A 485 1.80 2.94 9.27
N ALA A 486 1.95 3.97 10.11
CA ALA A 486 1.51 5.31 9.76
C ALA A 486 2.10 5.77 8.41
N PHE A 487 1.26 6.05 7.44
CA PHE A 487 1.61 6.41 6.05
C PHE A 487 2.33 5.32 5.24
N GLU A 488 2.10 4.04 5.58
CA GLU A 488 2.54 2.89 4.80
C GLU A 488 1.38 2.13 4.15
N ASP A 489 0.29 2.82 3.80
CA ASP A 489 -0.89 2.27 3.10
C ASP A 489 -1.68 1.21 3.89
N HIS A 490 -1.71 1.28 5.22
CA HIS A 490 -2.44 0.31 6.05
C HIS A 490 -3.79 0.82 6.54
N ARG A 491 -3.86 1.99 7.17
CA ARG A 491 -5.08 2.47 7.85
C ARG A 491 -6.33 2.47 6.97
N PHE A 492 -6.21 2.88 5.71
CA PHE A 492 -7.30 2.89 4.75
C PHE A 492 -7.96 1.51 4.58
N TRP A 493 -7.14 0.48 4.53
CA TRP A 493 -7.58 -0.91 4.38
C TRP A 493 -8.02 -1.53 5.69
N ASP A 494 -7.35 -1.24 6.78
CA ASP A 494 -7.66 -1.75 8.12
C ASP A 494 -9.04 -1.31 8.59
N VAL A 495 -9.39 -0.04 8.36
CA VAL A 495 -10.74 0.48 8.63
C VAL A 495 -11.81 -0.34 7.91
N ARG A 496 -11.55 -0.75 6.68
CA ARG A 496 -12.47 -1.53 5.84
C ARG A 496 -12.54 -2.99 6.27
N ARG A 497 -11.39 -3.65 6.40
CA ARG A 497 -11.37 -5.07 6.80
C ARG A 497 -11.92 -5.30 8.21
N TRP A 498 -11.69 -4.35 9.14
CA TRP A 498 -12.28 -4.40 10.49
C TRP A 498 -13.74 -3.93 10.53
N ASN A 499 -14.26 -3.38 9.44
CA ASN A 499 -15.63 -2.85 9.34
C ASN A 499 -15.94 -1.76 10.40
N ILE A 500 -14.96 -0.87 10.65
CA ILE A 500 -15.07 0.19 11.69
C ILE A 500 -15.27 1.60 11.11
N GLY A 501 -15.45 1.73 9.80
CA GLY A 501 -15.52 3.04 9.15
C GLY A 501 -16.67 3.92 9.66
N GLN A 502 -17.80 3.34 10.03
CA GLN A 502 -18.93 4.09 10.59
C GLN A 502 -18.58 4.86 11.87
N SER A 503 -17.69 4.31 12.70
CA SER A 503 -17.29 4.94 13.97
C SER A 503 -16.03 5.82 13.86
N THR A 504 -15.26 5.68 12.79
CA THR A 504 -13.94 6.32 12.68
C THR A 504 -13.84 7.35 11.56
N GLN A 505 -14.65 7.25 10.51
CA GLN A 505 -14.47 8.02 9.28
C GLN A 505 -15.40 9.24 9.12
N GLY A 506 -16.20 9.57 10.14
CA GLY A 506 -17.18 10.67 10.05
C GLY A 506 -16.57 12.09 10.14
N GLN A 507 -15.41 12.22 10.74
CA GLN A 507 -14.78 13.52 11.01
C GLN A 507 -13.26 13.39 11.13
N VAL A 508 -12.55 14.42 10.69
CA VAL A 508 -11.11 14.59 10.94
C VAL A 508 -10.85 15.94 11.59
N ASP A 509 -9.93 15.94 12.55
CA ASP A 509 -9.60 17.08 13.38
C ASP A 509 -8.14 17.50 13.21
N GLY A 510 -7.86 18.73 13.61
CA GLY A 510 -6.54 19.33 13.65
C GLY A 510 -6.25 19.99 15.00
N VAL A 511 -5.07 20.58 15.09
CA VAL A 511 -4.63 21.37 16.24
C VAL A 511 -4.54 22.84 15.88
N LYS A 512 -5.13 23.70 16.72
CA LYS A 512 -4.89 25.14 16.72
C LYS A 512 -3.94 25.48 17.87
N ILE A 513 -2.83 26.12 17.52
CA ILE A 513 -1.77 26.49 18.47
C ILE A 513 -1.70 27.99 18.55
N GLN A 514 -1.76 28.56 19.77
CA GLN A 514 -1.69 29.99 19.99
C GLN A 514 -0.58 30.31 21.01
N ARG A 515 0.15 31.40 20.81
CA ARG A 515 1.13 31.86 21.80
C ARG A 515 0.42 32.30 23.10
N SER A 516 0.99 31.93 24.24
CA SER A 516 0.51 32.29 25.57
C SER A 516 1.73 32.50 26.49
N GLY A 517 2.08 33.77 26.73
CA GLY A 517 3.34 34.10 27.39
C GLY A 517 4.54 33.54 26.59
N ASP A 518 5.44 32.85 27.28
CA ASP A 518 6.61 32.21 26.70
C ASP A 518 6.30 30.81 26.10
N GLY A 519 5.06 30.31 26.21
CA GLY A 519 4.64 29.00 25.76
C GLY A 519 3.53 29.04 24.71
N PHE A 520 2.79 27.93 24.63
CA PHE A 520 1.69 27.76 23.72
C PHE A 520 0.47 27.13 24.41
N THR A 521 -0.70 27.50 23.93
CA THR A 521 -1.96 26.77 24.19
C THR A 521 -2.37 25.99 22.96
N TYR A 522 -2.99 24.84 23.19
CA TYR A 522 -3.39 23.89 22.17
C TYR A 522 -4.88 23.63 22.28
N SER A 523 -5.58 23.61 21.16
CA SER A 523 -6.99 23.25 21.13
C SER A 523 -7.32 22.45 19.88
N ARG A 524 -8.17 21.40 20.06
CA ARG A 524 -8.70 20.61 18.96
C ARG A 524 -9.73 21.41 18.19
N PHE A 525 -9.73 21.29 16.85
CA PHE A 525 -10.76 21.84 15.98
C PHE A 525 -11.10 20.87 14.86
N THR A 526 -12.33 20.93 14.36
CA THR A 526 -12.76 20.11 13.22
C THR A 526 -12.23 20.70 11.92
N VAL A 527 -11.42 19.93 11.21
CA VAL A 527 -10.93 20.27 9.87
C VAL A 527 -12.01 20.01 8.82
N LYS A 528 -12.68 18.84 8.92
CA LYS A 528 -13.67 18.40 7.94
C LYS A 528 -14.60 17.34 8.50
N ASN A 529 -15.90 17.49 8.23
CA ASN A 529 -16.86 16.41 8.31
C ASN A 529 -16.81 15.57 7.02
N ARG A 530 -16.88 14.26 7.16
CA ARG A 530 -16.73 13.31 6.08
C ARG A 530 -17.97 12.41 5.96
N THR A 531 -18.17 11.87 4.79
CA THR A 531 -19.25 10.92 4.53
C THR A 531 -18.70 9.51 4.55
N TRP A 532 -19.38 8.63 5.28
CA TRP A 532 -19.12 7.20 5.28
C TRP A 532 -20.43 6.41 5.19
N ALA A 533 -20.41 5.33 4.45
CA ALA A 533 -21.49 4.34 4.41
C ALA A 533 -20.88 2.94 4.29
N ALA A 534 -21.57 1.91 4.82
CA ALA A 534 -21.07 0.52 4.85
C ALA A 534 -20.66 -0.01 3.47
N LYS A 535 -21.32 0.42 2.38
CA LYS A 535 -20.94 0.07 1.00
C LYS A 535 -19.51 0.46 0.65
N MET A 536 -18.96 1.49 1.32
CA MET A 536 -17.60 1.98 1.08
C MET A 536 -16.50 1.04 1.59
N ASN A 537 -16.84 -0.04 2.26
CA ASN A 537 -15.89 -1.10 2.59
C ASN A 537 -15.34 -1.78 1.32
N LEU A 538 -16.16 -1.87 0.26
CA LEU A 538 -15.75 -2.33 -1.07
C LEU A 538 -15.90 -1.20 -2.10
N TYR A 539 -15.12 -1.26 -3.13
CA TYR A 539 -15.15 -0.26 -4.21
C TYR A 539 -16.36 -0.48 -5.13
N PRO A 540 -16.91 0.59 -5.72
CA PRO A 540 -17.84 0.44 -6.84
C PRO A 540 -17.09 -0.11 -8.06
N ILE A 541 -17.67 -1.10 -8.72
CA ILE A 541 -17.17 -1.54 -10.03
C ILE A 541 -17.43 -0.40 -11.02
N PRO A 542 -16.42 0.03 -11.81
CA PRO A 542 -16.61 1.12 -12.77
C PRO A 542 -17.76 0.81 -13.72
N GLN A 543 -18.62 1.79 -14.00
CA GLN A 543 -19.77 1.59 -14.86
C GLN A 543 -19.37 1.20 -16.30
N SER A 544 -18.22 1.69 -16.77
CA SER A 544 -17.64 1.27 -18.05
C SER A 544 -17.49 -0.25 -18.15
N GLU A 545 -17.05 -0.89 -17.07
CA GLU A 545 -16.80 -2.33 -17.04
C GLU A 545 -18.10 -3.14 -17.01
N THR A 546 -19.08 -2.67 -16.23
CA THR A 546 -20.40 -3.33 -16.18
C THR A 546 -21.20 -3.18 -17.48
N PHE A 547 -20.91 -2.16 -18.29
CA PHE A 547 -21.49 -2.03 -19.63
C PHE A 547 -20.85 -3.01 -20.64
N VAL A 548 -19.55 -3.26 -20.51
CA VAL A 548 -18.82 -4.20 -21.38
C VAL A 548 -19.13 -5.64 -20.99
N ASN A 549 -19.15 -5.93 -19.68
CA ASN A 549 -19.47 -7.24 -19.14
C ASN A 549 -20.63 -7.15 -18.13
N PRO A 550 -21.89 -7.43 -18.57
CA PRO A 550 -23.06 -7.36 -17.70
C PRO A 550 -23.06 -8.41 -16.56
N HIS A 551 -22.29 -9.50 -16.67
CA HIS A 551 -22.19 -10.54 -15.63
C HIS A 551 -21.44 -10.05 -14.38
N LEU A 552 -20.69 -8.94 -14.46
CA LEU A 552 -20.03 -8.36 -13.31
C LEU A 552 -21.02 -7.90 -12.23
N GLY A 553 -22.19 -7.36 -12.65
CA GLY A 553 -23.11 -6.73 -11.71
C GLY A 553 -22.40 -5.62 -10.91
N GLN A 554 -23.04 -5.09 -9.90
CA GLN A 554 -22.46 -4.06 -9.02
C GLN A 554 -22.32 -4.57 -7.58
N ASN A 555 -21.39 -4.02 -6.82
CA ASN A 555 -21.28 -4.29 -5.39
C ASN A 555 -22.48 -3.68 -4.65
N THR A 556 -22.93 -4.38 -3.58
CA THR A 556 -24.13 -4.03 -2.84
C THR A 556 -24.09 -2.58 -2.34
N GLY A 557 -25.13 -1.83 -2.65
CA GLY A 557 -25.32 -0.44 -2.23
C GLY A 557 -24.71 0.62 -3.16
N TRP A 558 -24.01 0.21 -4.21
CA TRP A 558 -23.44 1.10 -5.25
C TRP A 558 -24.34 1.28 -6.46
#